data_67cda6c08ba66650975d5d5aa4b32332
#
_entry.id   67cda6c08ba66650975d5d5aa4b32332
#
_cell.length_a   1.000
_cell.length_b   1.000
_cell.length_c   1.000
_cell.angle_alpha   90.00
_cell.angle_beta   90.00
_cell.angle_gamma   90.00
#
_symmetry.space_group_name_H-M   'P 1'
#
loop_
_entity.id
_entity.type
_entity.pdbx_description
1 polymer ?
#
loop_
_entity_poly.entity_id
_entity_poly.type
_entity_poly.pdbx_seq_one_letter_code
_entity_poly.pdbx_strand_id
1 'polypeptide(L)'
;MGQLVASDMKWITKCFKNYAVFNGRAGRDECTYFFLFVAFVQVFFLTIDLLIGWKFQNIIDGIPWYPLFEISRLLTVLPTFAVGVRRLHDLNKSGWWILLIFTGIGIIPIVYWCCFLNGDKDDNQYGLSPTQ
;
A
#
# COMPACT_ATOMS: atom_id res chain seq x y z
N MET A 1 -4.08 13.53 21.66
CA MET A 1 -4.70 13.34 20.34
C MET A 1 -3.85 13.90 19.20
N GLY A 2 -3.30 15.10 19.28
CA GLY A 2 -2.48 15.69 18.21
C GLY A 2 -1.14 14.98 17.90
N GLN A 3 -0.51 14.36 18.88
CA GLN A 3 0.77 13.66 18.68
C GLN A 3 0.60 12.33 17.91
N LEU A 4 -0.50 11.62 18.08
CA LEU A 4 -0.78 10.37 17.33
C LEU A 4 -1.00 10.67 15.85
N VAL A 5 -1.81 11.68 15.53
CA VAL A 5 -2.07 12.07 14.12
C VAL A 5 -0.80 12.55 13.42
N ALA A 6 0.10 13.26 14.13
CA ALA A 6 1.38 13.70 13.56
C ALA A 6 2.35 12.53 13.29
N SER A 7 2.32 11.47 14.11
CA SER A 7 3.14 10.27 13.89
C SER A 7 2.66 9.49 12.66
N ASP A 8 1.36 9.37 12.47
CA ASP A 8 0.76 8.59 11.38
C ASP A 8 0.97 9.28 10.03
N MET A 9 0.86 10.60 9.97
CA MET A 9 1.18 11.39 8.78
C MET A 9 2.65 11.28 8.35
N LYS A 10 3.57 11.06 9.31
CA LYS A 10 4.98 10.83 9.01
C LYS A 10 5.19 9.60 8.12
N TRP A 11 4.48 8.51 8.39
CA TRP A 11 4.60 7.29 7.62
C TRP A 11 4.05 7.42 6.21
N ILE A 12 2.91 8.07 6.06
CA ILE A 12 2.29 8.36 4.76
C ILE A 12 3.23 9.23 3.92
N THR A 13 3.74 10.32 4.49
CA THR A 13 4.69 11.22 3.81
C THR A 13 5.97 10.48 3.39
N LYS A 14 6.48 9.59 4.25
CA LYS A 14 7.65 8.77 3.93
C LYS A 14 7.41 7.84 2.74
N CYS A 15 6.22 7.22 2.65
CA CYS A 15 5.86 6.39 1.52
C CYS A 15 5.78 7.17 0.22
N PHE A 16 5.22 8.38 0.23
CA PHE A 16 5.19 9.25 -0.96
C PHE A 16 6.57 9.80 -1.34
N LYS A 17 7.45 10.10 -0.39
CA LYS A 17 8.85 10.45 -0.68
C LYS A 17 9.61 9.29 -1.34
N ASN A 18 9.28 8.07 -0.97
CA ASN A 18 9.84 6.84 -1.53
C ASN A 18 8.89 6.20 -2.56
N TYR A 19 8.22 7.01 -3.37
CA TYR A 19 7.11 6.63 -4.26
C TYR A 19 7.38 5.39 -5.12
N ALA A 20 8.59 5.29 -5.68
CA ALA A 20 9.04 4.18 -6.52
C ALA A 20 10.36 3.57 -6.03
N VAL A 21 10.64 3.67 -4.72
CA VAL A 21 11.85 3.08 -4.12
C VAL A 21 11.51 1.69 -3.60
N PHE A 22 12.03 0.68 -4.28
CA PHE A 22 11.82 -0.74 -3.94
C PHE A 22 12.93 -1.31 -3.07
N ASN A 23 14.06 -0.63 -2.97
CA ASN A 23 15.20 -1.03 -2.15
C ASN A 23 15.02 -0.63 -0.69
N GLY A 24 15.72 -1.34 0.21
CA GLY A 24 15.66 -1.10 1.65
C GLY A 24 14.50 -1.83 2.33
N ARG A 25 14.20 -1.43 3.56
CA ARG A 25 13.22 -2.07 4.44
C ARG A 25 12.15 -1.07 4.89
N ALA A 26 10.93 -1.56 5.07
CA ALA A 26 9.82 -0.80 5.65
C ALA A 26 9.27 -1.52 6.87
N GLY A 27 9.10 -0.80 7.98
CA GLY A 27 8.51 -1.34 9.19
C GLY A 27 7.03 -1.68 9.04
N ARG A 28 6.51 -2.48 9.97
CA ARG A 28 5.10 -2.87 9.99
C ARG A 28 4.17 -1.65 10.02
N ASP A 29 4.47 -0.67 10.85
CA ASP A 29 3.63 0.51 11.03
C ASP A 29 3.57 1.36 9.74
N GLU A 30 4.72 1.57 9.08
CA GLU A 30 4.79 2.28 7.79
C GLU A 30 3.88 1.63 6.75
N CYS A 31 3.94 0.29 6.63
CA CYS A 31 3.15 -0.46 5.66
C CYS A 31 1.66 -0.44 6.01
N THR A 32 1.31 -0.69 7.28
CA THR A 32 -0.08 -0.78 7.74
C THR A 32 -0.79 0.57 7.63
N TYR A 33 -0.19 1.66 8.12
CA TYR A 33 -0.78 2.99 8.02
C TYR A 33 -0.94 3.45 6.58
N PHE A 34 0.02 3.11 5.72
CA PHE A 34 -0.10 3.44 4.30
C PHE A 34 -1.23 2.67 3.62
N PHE A 35 -1.39 1.38 3.91
CA PHE A 35 -2.48 0.58 3.35
C PHE A 35 -3.86 1.10 3.83
N LEU A 36 -3.99 1.45 5.11
CA LEU A 36 -5.22 2.05 5.65
C LEU A 36 -5.52 3.41 4.99
N PHE A 37 -4.50 4.24 4.79
CA PHE A 37 -4.64 5.50 4.07
C PHE A 37 -5.12 5.29 2.64
N VAL A 38 -4.50 4.37 1.90
CA VAL A 38 -4.92 4.06 0.52
C VAL A 38 -6.35 3.54 0.49
N ALA A 39 -6.73 2.62 1.39
CA ALA A 39 -8.10 2.12 1.49
C ALA A 39 -9.11 3.26 1.74
N PHE A 40 -8.78 4.17 2.66
CA PHE A 40 -9.61 5.36 2.92
C PHE A 40 -9.76 6.24 1.68
N VAL A 41 -8.67 6.53 0.98
CA VAL A 41 -8.66 7.33 -0.26
C VAL A 41 -9.51 6.68 -1.34
N GLN A 42 -9.41 5.35 -1.51
CA GLN A 42 -10.21 4.61 -2.50
C GLN A 42 -11.71 4.69 -2.20
N VAL A 43 -12.09 4.45 -0.94
CA VAL A 43 -13.50 4.53 -0.51
C VAL A 43 -14.04 5.97 -0.66
N PHE A 44 -13.23 6.97 -0.31
CA PHE A 44 -13.60 8.38 -0.41
C PHE A 44 -13.90 8.79 -1.85
N PHE A 45 -13.00 8.51 -2.80
CA PHE A 45 -13.20 8.88 -4.20
C PHE A 45 -14.32 8.07 -4.87
N LEU A 46 -14.45 6.78 -4.54
CA LEU A 46 -15.58 5.97 -5.01
C LEU A 46 -16.92 6.55 -4.52
N THR A 47 -16.98 6.97 -3.27
CA THR A 47 -18.20 7.59 -2.70
C THR A 47 -18.55 8.88 -3.45
N ILE A 48 -17.56 9.72 -3.77
CA ILE A 48 -17.78 10.93 -4.55
C ILE A 48 -18.31 10.60 -5.95
N ASP A 49 -17.68 9.67 -6.67
CA ASP A 49 -18.14 9.25 -8.01
C ASP A 49 -19.59 8.76 -7.97
N LEU A 50 -19.94 7.98 -6.93
CA LEU A 50 -21.33 7.48 -6.76
C LEU A 50 -22.32 8.60 -6.45
N LEU A 51 -21.97 9.57 -5.60
CA LEU A 51 -22.84 10.69 -5.21
C LEU A 51 -23.09 11.64 -6.38
N ILE A 52 -22.07 11.91 -7.18
CA ILE A 52 -22.17 12.78 -8.37
C ILE A 52 -22.83 12.02 -9.54
N GLY A 53 -22.88 10.68 -9.48
CA GLY A 53 -23.32 9.83 -10.59
C GLY A 53 -22.33 9.81 -11.75
N TRP A 54 -21.08 10.18 -11.50
CA TRP A 54 -20.03 10.23 -12.52
C TRP A 54 -19.48 8.84 -12.79
N LYS A 55 -20.06 8.21 -13.80
CA LYS A 55 -19.66 6.87 -14.25
C LYS A 55 -19.72 6.79 -15.77
N PHE A 56 -18.75 6.11 -16.35
CA PHE A 56 -18.75 5.72 -17.75
C PHE A 56 -19.04 4.22 -17.85
N GLN A 57 -19.90 3.84 -18.78
CA GLN A 57 -20.14 2.43 -19.04
C GLN A 57 -19.08 1.93 -20.03
N ASN A 58 -18.36 0.89 -19.66
CA ASN A 58 -17.40 0.29 -20.56
C ASN A 58 -18.15 -0.40 -21.71
N ILE A 59 -17.75 -0.09 -22.95
CA ILE A 59 -18.41 -0.60 -24.16
C ILE A 59 -18.17 -2.11 -24.33
N ILE A 60 -17.07 -2.64 -23.78
CA ILE A 60 -16.64 -4.01 -24.00
C ILE A 60 -17.31 -5.00 -23.03
N ASP A 61 -17.40 -4.67 -21.76
CA ASP A 61 -17.84 -5.57 -20.69
C ASP A 61 -19.06 -5.06 -19.88
N GLY A 62 -19.48 -3.82 -20.15
CA GLY A 62 -20.61 -3.19 -19.45
C GLY A 62 -20.32 -2.81 -18.00
N ILE A 63 -19.10 -3.04 -17.50
CA ILE A 63 -18.71 -2.70 -16.13
C ILE A 63 -18.57 -1.18 -15.98
N PRO A 64 -19.21 -0.54 -14.98
CA PRO A 64 -19.10 0.89 -14.80
C PRO A 64 -17.67 1.28 -14.37
N TRP A 65 -17.16 2.32 -15.02
CA TRP A 65 -15.85 2.90 -14.73
C TRP A 65 -16.03 4.22 -13.97
N TYR A 66 -15.38 4.35 -12.83
CA TYR A 66 -15.47 5.49 -11.92
C TYR A 66 -14.20 6.33 -12.00
N PRO A 67 -14.24 7.54 -12.62
CA PRO A 67 -13.03 8.27 -12.96
C PRO A 67 -12.14 8.67 -11.79
N LEU A 68 -12.71 9.23 -10.72
CA LEU A 68 -11.92 9.67 -9.55
C LEU A 68 -11.31 8.48 -8.82
N PHE A 69 -12.08 7.39 -8.68
CA PHE A 69 -11.59 6.14 -8.11
C PHE A 69 -10.42 5.58 -8.92
N GLU A 70 -10.52 5.52 -10.25
CA GLU A 70 -9.45 4.99 -11.10
C GLU A 70 -8.19 5.87 -11.09
N ILE A 71 -8.36 7.19 -11.13
CA ILE A 71 -7.23 8.13 -11.02
C ILE A 71 -6.52 7.94 -9.67
N SER A 72 -7.26 7.88 -8.57
CA SER A 72 -6.69 7.68 -7.25
C SER A 72 -5.96 6.33 -7.14
N ARG A 73 -6.52 5.28 -7.77
CA ARG A 73 -5.91 3.96 -7.84
C ARG A 73 -4.58 3.98 -8.60
N LEU A 74 -4.52 4.63 -9.76
CA LEU A 74 -3.30 4.78 -10.53
C LEU A 74 -2.22 5.54 -9.77
N LEU A 75 -2.58 6.60 -9.03
CA LEU A 75 -1.63 7.37 -8.23
C LEU A 75 -1.10 6.61 -7.01
N THR A 76 -1.87 5.69 -6.46
CA THR A 76 -1.49 4.96 -5.24
C THR A 76 -0.91 3.58 -5.51
N VAL A 77 -1.10 3.00 -6.70
CA VAL A 77 -0.64 1.62 -7.01
C VAL A 77 0.87 1.48 -6.86
N LEU A 78 1.65 2.39 -7.42
CA LEU A 78 3.11 2.29 -7.41
C LEU A 78 3.71 2.40 -6.01
N PRO A 79 3.36 3.40 -5.17
CA PRO A 79 3.85 3.47 -3.80
C PRO A 79 3.32 2.32 -2.92
N THR A 80 2.14 1.76 -3.22
CA THR A 80 1.62 0.58 -2.52
C THR A 80 2.50 -0.64 -2.78
N PHE A 81 2.88 -0.87 -4.04
CA PHE A 81 3.83 -1.93 -4.38
C PHE A 81 5.20 -1.67 -3.77
N ALA A 82 5.70 -0.43 -3.82
CA ALA A 82 7.02 -0.09 -3.27
C ALA A 82 7.11 -0.35 -1.76
N VAL A 83 6.10 0.08 -0.98
CA VAL A 83 6.09 -0.19 0.47
C VAL A 83 5.88 -1.67 0.78
N GLY A 84 5.05 -2.38 0.00
CA GLY A 84 4.84 -3.82 0.14
C GLY A 84 6.11 -4.63 -0.10
N VAL A 85 6.86 -4.32 -1.16
CA VAL A 85 8.16 -4.96 -1.44
C VAL A 85 9.16 -4.67 -0.31
N ARG A 86 9.31 -3.41 0.11
CA ARG A 86 10.20 -3.05 1.24
C ARG A 86 9.80 -3.74 2.55
N ARG A 87 8.50 -3.99 2.72
CA ARG A 87 8.00 -4.74 3.87
C ARG A 87 8.35 -6.23 3.79
N LEU A 88 8.29 -6.84 2.62
CA LEU A 88 8.77 -8.22 2.41
C LEU A 88 10.27 -8.34 2.66
N HIS A 89 11.05 -7.34 2.25
CA HIS A 89 12.48 -7.25 2.57
C HIS A 89 12.73 -7.18 4.09
N ASP A 90 11.88 -6.50 4.84
CA ASP A 90 11.95 -6.43 6.30
C ASP A 90 11.72 -7.79 6.98
N LEU A 91 11.03 -8.71 6.31
CA LEU A 91 10.83 -10.11 6.70
C LEU A 91 11.87 -11.06 6.08
N ASN A 92 12.97 -10.52 5.54
CA ASN A 92 13.99 -11.27 4.82
C ASN A 92 13.45 -12.11 3.65
N LYS A 93 12.34 -11.65 3.05
CA LYS A 93 11.70 -12.28 1.90
C LYS A 93 12.00 -11.49 0.63
N SER A 94 12.11 -12.22 -0.49
CA SER A 94 12.24 -11.56 -1.80
C SER A 94 11.00 -10.74 -2.14
N GLY A 95 11.19 -9.55 -2.72
CA GLY A 95 10.10 -8.70 -3.21
C GLY A 95 9.21 -9.35 -4.27
N TRP A 96 9.71 -10.39 -4.97
CA TRP A 96 8.92 -11.14 -5.95
C TRP A 96 7.68 -11.83 -5.37
N TRP A 97 7.65 -12.09 -4.07
CA TRP A 97 6.46 -12.61 -3.39
C TRP A 97 5.24 -11.69 -3.51
N ILE A 98 5.44 -10.38 -3.77
CA ILE A 98 4.32 -9.44 -3.99
C ILE A 98 3.45 -9.86 -5.18
N LEU A 99 4.02 -10.57 -6.17
CA LEU A 99 3.28 -11.04 -7.34
C LEU A 99 2.19 -12.08 -7.02
N LEU A 100 2.23 -12.68 -5.83
CA LEU A 100 1.13 -13.53 -5.36
C LEU A 100 -0.22 -12.81 -5.32
N ILE A 101 -0.22 -11.47 -5.23
CA ILE A 101 -1.45 -10.67 -5.27
C ILE A 101 -2.26 -10.97 -6.54
N PHE A 102 -1.58 -11.21 -7.67
CA PHE A 102 -2.25 -11.49 -8.94
C PHE A 102 -2.95 -12.85 -9.02
N THR A 103 -2.67 -13.77 -8.08
CA THR A 103 -3.38 -15.05 -7.98
C THR A 103 -4.74 -14.93 -7.27
N GLY A 104 -5.06 -13.77 -6.70
CA GLY A 104 -6.24 -13.55 -5.86
C GLY A 104 -6.10 -14.16 -4.45
N ILE A 105 -5.83 -15.46 -4.35
CA ILE A 105 -5.62 -16.16 -3.06
C ILE A 105 -4.36 -15.65 -2.35
N GLY A 106 -3.34 -15.24 -3.11
CA GLY A 106 -2.08 -14.73 -2.59
C GLY A 106 -2.19 -13.39 -1.84
N ILE A 107 -3.33 -12.70 -1.92
CA ILE A 107 -3.59 -11.50 -1.11
C ILE A 107 -3.54 -11.83 0.39
N ILE A 108 -4.08 -12.99 0.79
CA ILE A 108 -4.16 -13.41 2.20
C ILE A 108 -2.78 -13.49 2.86
N PRO A 109 -1.81 -14.26 2.34
CA PRO A 109 -0.47 -14.30 2.93
C PRO A 109 0.27 -12.95 2.84
N ILE A 110 0.07 -12.17 1.78
CA ILE A 110 0.71 -10.85 1.67
C ILE A 110 0.20 -9.90 2.75
N VAL A 111 -1.11 -9.80 2.95
CA VAL A 111 -1.70 -8.97 4.02
C VAL A 111 -1.22 -9.45 5.40
N TYR A 112 -1.20 -10.76 5.63
CA TYR A 112 -0.71 -11.34 6.88
C TYR A 112 0.77 -10.95 7.14
N TRP A 113 1.64 -11.10 6.16
CA TRP A 113 3.06 -10.74 6.28
C TRP A 113 3.26 -9.23 6.47
N CYS A 114 2.51 -8.42 5.74
CA CYS A 114 2.66 -6.96 5.80
C CYS A 114 2.16 -6.36 7.12
N CYS A 115 1.03 -6.84 7.64
CA CYS A 115 0.34 -6.19 8.75
C CYS A 115 0.54 -6.88 10.10
N PHE A 116 0.73 -8.21 10.14
CA PHE A 116 0.70 -8.97 11.39
C PHE A 116 2.06 -9.47 11.85
N LEU A 117 2.97 -9.85 10.95
CA LEU A 117 4.29 -10.33 11.36
C LEU A 117 5.18 -9.18 11.86
N ASN A 118 6.08 -9.49 12.78
CA ASN A 118 7.17 -8.59 13.13
C ASN A 118 8.31 -8.75 12.13
N GLY A 119 8.96 -7.65 11.76
CA GLY A 119 10.16 -7.68 10.92
C GLY A 119 11.38 -8.22 11.66
N ASP A 120 12.44 -8.49 10.92
CA ASP A 120 13.73 -8.87 11.50
C ASP A 120 14.25 -7.71 12.36
N LYS A 121 14.68 -8.03 13.60
CA LYS A 121 15.22 -7.04 14.53
C LYS A 121 16.64 -6.63 14.14
N ASP A 122 17.38 -7.54 13.56
CA ASP A 122 18.75 -7.32 13.13
C ASP A 122 18.79 -6.85 11.67
N ASP A 123 19.97 -6.38 11.26
CA ASP A 123 20.22 -6.04 9.86
C ASP A 123 20.19 -7.31 9.01
N ASN A 124 19.64 -7.20 7.81
CA ASN A 124 19.55 -8.30 6.87
C ASN A 124 20.10 -7.91 5.50
N GLN A 125 20.07 -8.82 4.54
CA GLN A 125 20.59 -8.60 3.18
C GLN A 125 20.01 -7.39 2.45
N TYR A 126 18.89 -6.82 2.93
CA TYR A 126 18.20 -5.67 2.33
C TYR A 126 18.49 -4.35 3.03
N GLY A 127 19.25 -4.36 4.15
CA GLY A 127 19.71 -3.18 4.85
C GLY A 127 19.41 -3.15 6.34
N LEU A 128 19.60 -1.96 6.91
CA LEU A 128 19.44 -1.71 8.35
C LEU A 128 17.98 -1.91 8.80
N SER A 129 17.83 -2.31 10.07
CA SER A 129 16.51 -2.45 10.69
C SER A 129 15.77 -1.11 10.74
N PRO A 130 14.51 -1.02 10.27
CA PRO A 130 13.74 0.21 10.31
C PRO A 130 13.31 0.64 11.71
N THR A 131 13.57 -0.18 12.73
CA THR A 131 13.24 0.09 14.14
C THR A 131 14.41 0.72 14.93
N GLN A 132 15.53 1.01 14.27
CA GLN A 132 16.66 1.73 14.86
C GLN A 132 16.57 3.23 14.64
#